data_43e57cab3dbe057e3df7bd7cdf8a227c
#
_entry.id   43e57cab3dbe057e3df7bd7cdf8a227c
#
_cell.length_a   1.000
_cell.length_b   1.000
_cell.length_c   1.000
_cell.angle_alpha   90.00
_cell.angle_beta   90.00
_cell.angle_gamma   90.00
#
_symmetry.space_group_name_H-M   'P 1'
#
loop_
_entity.id
_entity.type
_entity.pdbx_description
1 polymer ?
#
loop_
_entity_poly.entity_id
_entity_poly.type
_entity_poly.pdbx_seq_one_letter_code
_entity_poly.pdbx_strand_id
1 'polypeptide(L)'
;MKYPGNIIFRLMFLFSAIIITFTGCKEQQPVRRTIVSPEIHQDKSITFRYLAPGAEKVELSAEFLSENLLMTKDEDGLWTTTTGPVTPDIYPYFFIVDGIQVHDPNNTYLFPNERFKRSVIEIPGDPPLLSEIQEVPHGNVTYRYYKSQSLDLIRPVLVYTPPDYGKNPETRYPVLYLIHGMTDTEETWFKVGRVNVILDNMIAQGLAEPMIIVMPYANPLPALLEKNEEVDMNVLSTDYFTDDLINDVLPFTENNYSVYTDAGNRAIAGFSLGGRQTLAAGLGNPDKFAWVCAFSPAIFSNELENNFKNLYASPASLNSKLKLLWVSCGKDDGLYDASVEFTSLLEEKGIRHRTFFSEGGHTWMNCRLYLSEIAKLIFN
;
A
#
# COMPACT_ATOMS: atom_id res chain seq x y z
N MET A 1 58.59 -59.91 -42.41
CA MET A 1 59.05 -59.92 -43.80
C MET A 1 57.90 -59.55 -44.76
N LYS A 2 58.12 -58.52 -45.57
CA LYS A 2 57.44 -58.16 -46.84
C LYS A 2 55.94 -57.90 -46.84
N TYR A 3 55.61 -56.60 -46.98
CA TYR A 3 54.46 -56.09 -47.70
C TYR A 3 54.47 -56.49 -49.16
N PRO A 4 53.34 -56.55 -49.91
CA PRO A 4 52.75 -55.43 -50.65
C PRO A 4 51.18 -55.54 -50.70
N GLY A 5 50.41 -54.64 -51.14
CA GLY A 5 50.50 -53.49 -52.01
C GLY A 5 49.09 -52.86 -52.13
N ASN A 6 49.07 -51.56 -52.34
CA ASN A 6 47.91 -50.68 -52.49
C ASN A 6 47.07 -50.99 -53.74
N ILE A 7 45.74 -50.99 -53.56
CA ILE A 7 44.81 -50.70 -54.68
C ILE A 7 43.85 -49.60 -54.20
N ILE A 8 44.02 -48.43 -54.80
CA ILE A 8 43.15 -47.25 -54.58
C ILE A 8 41.98 -47.38 -55.54
N PHE A 9 40.77 -47.59 -55.00
CA PHE A 9 39.53 -47.38 -55.73
C PHE A 9 39.07 -45.91 -55.56
N ARG A 10 39.17 -45.11 -56.62
CA ARG A 10 38.57 -43.81 -56.73
C ARG A 10 37.07 -43.95 -57.04
N LEU A 11 36.22 -43.75 -56.09
CA LEU A 11 34.78 -43.49 -56.30
C LEU A 11 34.60 -41.99 -56.57
N MET A 12 34.24 -41.65 -57.81
CA MET A 12 33.75 -40.32 -58.15
C MET A 12 32.26 -40.17 -57.65
N PHE A 13 32.02 -39.39 -56.57
CA PHE A 13 30.69 -38.97 -56.26
C PHE A 13 30.36 -37.69 -57.04
N LEU A 14 29.41 -37.83 -57.97
CA LEU A 14 28.74 -36.68 -58.60
C LEU A 14 27.78 -36.04 -57.57
N PHE A 15 28.17 -34.90 -57.04
CA PHE A 15 27.27 -34.08 -56.27
C PHE A 15 26.44 -33.26 -57.27
N SER A 16 25.15 -33.62 -57.41
CA SER A 16 24.16 -32.75 -58.03
C SER A 16 23.71 -31.72 -56.98
N ALA A 17 24.19 -30.48 -57.13
CA ALA A 17 23.72 -29.37 -56.30
C ALA A 17 22.30 -29.01 -56.75
N ILE A 18 21.32 -29.42 -55.95
CA ILE A 18 19.94 -28.85 -56.00
C ILE A 18 19.99 -27.50 -55.39
N ILE A 19 19.98 -26.44 -56.18
CA ILE A 19 19.77 -25.05 -55.69
C ILE A 19 18.30 -24.91 -55.40
N ILE A 20 17.95 -25.07 -54.13
CA ILE A 20 16.62 -24.67 -53.59
C ILE A 20 16.67 -23.17 -53.41
N THR A 21 16.07 -22.41 -54.32
CA THR A 21 15.81 -20.98 -54.13
C THR A 21 14.71 -20.82 -53.11
N PHE A 22 15.10 -20.57 -51.86
CA PHE A 22 14.17 -20.05 -50.86
C PHE A 22 13.77 -18.63 -51.28
N THR A 23 12.61 -18.50 -51.93
CA THR A 23 11.91 -17.21 -51.97
C THR A 23 11.46 -16.92 -50.55
N GLY A 24 12.29 -16.19 -49.79
CA GLY A 24 11.97 -15.77 -48.48
C GLY A 24 10.76 -14.82 -48.57
N CYS A 25 9.57 -15.31 -48.20
CA CYS A 25 8.54 -14.44 -47.70
C CYS A 25 9.16 -13.67 -46.51
N LYS A 26 9.48 -12.41 -46.72
CA LYS A 26 9.69 -11.52 -45.58
C LYS A 26 8.33 -11.43 -44.90
N GLU A 27 8.09 -12.27 -43.89
CA GLU A 27 7.09 -12.00 -42.89
C GLU A 27 7.42 -10.61 -42.32
N GLN A 28 6.66 -9.61 -42.73
CA GLN A 28 6.68 -8.33 -42.05
C GLN A 28 6.26 -8.64 -40.63
N GLN A 29 7.21 -8.58 -39.70
CA GLN A 29 6.87 -8.63 -38.28
C GLN A 29 5.82 -7.56 -38.05
N PRO A 30 4.67 -7.91 -37.44
CA PRO A 30 3.64 -6.93 -37.18
C PRO A 30 4.26 -5.81 -36.34
N VAL A 31 4.19 -4.59 -36.82
CA VAL A 31 4.62 -3.41 -36.09
C VAL A 31 3.78 -3.43 -34.81
N ARG A 32 4.37 -3.77 -33.68
CA ARG A 32 3.67 -3.71 -32.40
C ARG A 32 3.29 -2.27 -32.15
N ARG A 33 2.00 -1.95 -32.26
CA ARG A 33 1.45 -0.66 -31.91
C ARG A 33 1.73 -0.42 -30.42
N THR A 34 2.51 0.58 -30.09
CA THR A 34 2.69 0.99 -28.69
C THR A 34 1.40 1.64 -28.23
N ILE A 35 0.75 1.02 -27.25
CA ILE A 35 -0.46 1.56 -26.62
C ILE A 35 -0.03 2.32 -25.38
N VAL A 36 -0.35 3.62 -25.32
CA VAL A 36 -0.16 4.44 -24.13
C VAL A 36 -1.48 4.46 -23.36
N SER A 37 -1.48 3.90 -22.17
CA SER A 37 -2.61 3.90 -21.24
C SER A 37 -2.08 3.79 -19.80
N PRO A 38 -2.55 4.63 -18.87
CA PRO A 38 -3.33 5.85 -19.11
C PRO A 38 -2.47 6.98 -19.74
N GLU A 39 -3.10 7.90 -20.45
CA GLU A 39 -2.48 9.12 -20.97
C GLU A 39 -3.13 10.33 -20.31
N ILE A 40 -2.37 11.06 -19.49
CA ILE A 40 -2.84 12.28 -18.81
C ILE A 40 -2.56 13.47 -19.71
N HIS A 41 -3.59 14.27 -19.97
CA HIS A 41 -3.50 15.49 -20.77
C HIS A 41 -3.21 16.73 -19.91
N GLN A 42 -2.84 17.82 -20.58
CA GLN A 42 -2.47 19.06 -19.89
C GLN A 42 -3.62 19.65 -19.05
N ASP A 43 -4.87 19.44 -19.48
CA ASP A 43 -6.07 19.86 -18.75
C ASP A 43 -6.49 18.87 -17.65
N LYS A 44 -5.68 17.83 -17.41
CA LYS A 44 -5.94 16.73 -16.47
C LYS A 44 -7.11 15.80 -16.87
N SER A 45 -7.58 15.88 -18.10
CA SER A 45 -8.36 14.79 -18.68
C SER A 45 -7.47 13.59 -18.95
N ILE A 46 -8.05 12.37 -18.96
CA ILE A 46 -7.27 11.14 -19.05
C ILE A 46 -7.86 10.25 -20.14
N THR A 47 -7.02 9.84 -21.10
CA THR A 47 -7.39 8.82 -22.08
C THR A 47 -6.90 7.45 -21.66
N PHE A 48 -7.83 6.52 -21.55
CA PHE A 48 -7.59 5.10 -21.28
C PHE A 48 -7.77 4.29 -22.54
N ARG A 49 -6.89 3.28 -22.75
CA ARG A 49 -6.91 2.41 -23.94
C ARG A 49 -6.69 0.96 -23.54
N TYR A 50 -7.50 0.08 -24.13
CA TYR A 50 -7.40 -1.36 -23.88
C TYR A 50 -7.57 -2.14 -25.19
N LEU A 51 -6.61 -3.00 -25.55
CA LEU A 51 -6.67 -3.81 -26.74
C LEU A 51 -7.39 -5.14 -26.45
N ALA A 52 -8.59 -5.29 -26.98
CA ALA A 52 -9.40 -6.50 -26.85
C ALA A 52 -10.27 -6.71 -28.11
N PRO A 53 -9.70 -7.19 -29.23
CA PRO A 53 -10.43 -7.35 -30.51
C PRO A 53 -11.64 -8.27 -30.39
N GLY A 54 -11.55 -9.33 -29.56
CA GLY A 54 -12.60 -10.31 -29.34
C GLY A 54 -13.68 -9.91 -28.32
N ALA A 55 -13.46 -8.83 -27.56
CA ALA A 55 -14.43 -8.41 -26.54
C ALA A 55 -15.68 -7.77 -27.15
N GLU A 56 -16.83 -8.01 -26.53
CA GLU A 56 -18.11 -7.40 -26.89
C GLU A 56 -18.35 -6.10 -26.13
N LYS A 57 -17.84 -5.99 -24.90
CA LYS A 57 -17.98 -4.82 -24.03
C LYS A 57 -16.74 -4.58 -23.20
N VAL A 58 -16.29 -3.33 -23.13
CA VAL A 58 -15.24 -2.89 -22.21
C VAL A 58 -15.69 -1.62 -21.49
N GLU A 59 -15.54 -1.60 -20.17
CA GLU A 59 -15.84 -0.46 -19.33
C GLU A 59 -14.61 -0.08 -18.52
N LEU A 60 -14.44 1.21 -18.25
CA LEU A 60 -13.49 1.75 -17.28
C LEU A 60 -14.18 1.93 -15.93
N SER A 61 -13.57 1.41 -14.87
CA SER A 61 -13.92 1.71 -13.48
C SER A 61 -12.74 2.41 -12.80
N ALA A 62 -12.97 3.54 -12.16
CA ALA A 62 -11.93 4.29 -11.44
C ALA A 62 -12.52 4.96 -10.21
N GLU A 63 -11.71 5.13 -9.15
CA GLU A 63 -12.17 5.68 -7.87
C GLU A 63 -12.72 7.12 -7.99
N PHE A 64 -12.26 7.88 -8.97
CA PHE A 64 -12.76 9.24 -9.25
C PHE A 64 -14.03 9.29 -10.09
N LEU A 65 -14.59 8.17 -10.49
CA LEU A 65 -15.84 8.07 -11.26
C LEU A 65 -16.98 7.64 -10.35
N SER A 66 -18.16 8.27 -10.52
CA SER A 66 -19.38 7.86 -9.83
C SER A 66 -20.01 6.58 -10.42
N GLU A 67 -19.72 6.29 -11.69
CA GLU A 67 -20.20 5.12 -12.43
C GLU A 67 -19.15 4.67 -13.46
N ASN A 68 -19.23 3.42 -13.90
CA ASN A 68 -18.32 2.90 -14.92
C ASN A 68 -18.58 3.59 -16.27
N LEU A 69 -17.50 3.90 -17.00
CA LEU A 69 -17.58 4.48 -18.34
C LEU A 69 -17.47 3.41 -19.42
N LEU A 70 -18.47 3.33 -20.31
CA LEU A 70 -18.40 2.48 -21.49
C LEU A 70 -17.33 3.01 -22.45
N MET A 71 -16.47 2.11 -22.94
CA MET A 71 -15.43 2.44 -23.91
C MET A 71 -15.92 2.21 -25.34
N THR A 72 -15.31 2.90 -26.30
CA THR A 72 -15.60 2.79 -27.74
C THR A 72 -14.51 1.98 -28.43
N LYS A 73 -14.91 0.98 -29.24
CA LYS A 73 -14.02 0.09 -29.98
C LYS A 73 -13.75 0.61 -31.39
N ASP A 74 -12.48 0.64 -31.80
CA ASP A 74 -12.10 0.92 -33.19
C ASP A 74 -12.06 -0.36 -34.06
N GLU A 75 -11.76 -0.21 -35.35
CA GLU A 75 -11.69 -1.34 -36.32
C GLU A 75 -10.59 -2.36 -35.99
N ASP A 76 -9.52 -1.92 -35.30
CA ASP A 76 -8.40 -2.77 -34.88
C ASP A 76 -8.69 -3.47 -33.52
N GLY A 77 -9.82 -3.19 -32.89
CA GLY A 77 -10.22 -3.74 -31.61
C GLY A 77 -9.59 -3.04 -30.41
N LEU A 78 -9.09 -1.82 -30.59
CA LEU A 78 -8.66 -0.97 -29.48
C LEU A 78 -9.87 -0.21 -28.90
N TRP A 79 -10.10 -0.43 -27.63
CA TRP A 79 -11.11 0.26 -26.86
C TRP A 79 -10.52 1.53 -26.26
N THR A 80 -11.25 2.64 -26.36
CA THR A 80 -10.79 3.95 -25.90
C THR A 80 -11.92 4.70 -25.18
N THR A 81 -11.60 5.38 -24.10
CA THR A 81 -12.44 6.39 -23.48
C THR A 81 -11.59 7.51 -22.91
N THR A 82 -12.15 8.71 -22.82
CA THR A 82 -11.49 9.87 -22.23
C THR A 82 -12.40 10.46 -21.16
N THR A 83 -11.86 10.65 -19.96
CA THR A 83 -12.56 11.29 -18.85
C THR A 83 -12.44 12.80 -18.96
N GLY A 84 -13.32 13.53 -18.26
CA GLY A 84 -13.10 14.95 -17.99
C GLY A 84 -11.87 15.20 -17.11
N PRO A 85 -11.55 16.47 -16.81
CA PRO A 85 -10.49 16.80 -15.85
C PRO A 85 -10.74 16.15 -14.49
N VAL A 86 -9.69 15.54 -13.94
CA VAL A 86 -9.72 14.83 -12.65
C VAL A 86 -8.90 15.61 -11.62
N THR A 87 -9.38 15.68 -10.38
CA THR A 87 -8.65 16.29 -9.27
C THR A 87 -7.29 15.61 -9.08
N PRO A 88 -6.20 16.37 -8.90
CA PRO A 88 -4.88 15.82 -8.63
C PRO A 88 -4.89 14.92 -7.39
N ASP A 89 -4.48 13.67 -7.55
CA ASP A 89 -4.21 12.69 -6.51
C ASP A 89 -3.81 11.33 -7.15
N ILE A 90 -3.75 10.27 -6.35
CA ILE A 90 -3.44 8.90 -6.75
C ILE A 90 -4.69 8.06 -6.62
N TYR A 91 -5.10 7.44 -7.73
CA TYR A 91 -6.35 6.69 -7.82
C TYR A 91 -6.16 5.29 -8.36
N PRO A 92 -6.78 4.27 -7.77
CA PRO A 92 -6.91 2.96 -8.38
C PRO A 92 -7.96 2.96 -9.50
N TYR A 93 -7.68 2.19 -10.56
CA TYR A 93 -8.61 1.94 -11.66
C TYR A 93 -8.42 0.53 -12.24
N PHE A 94 -9.39 0.07 -13.02
CA PHE A 94 -9.36 -1.20 -13.74
C PHE A 94 -10.33 -1.18 -14.92
N PHE A 95 -10.18 -2.15 -15.82
CA PHE A 95 -11.15 -2.37 -16.88
C PHE A 95 -12.08 -3.52 -16.52
N ILE A 96 -13.31 -3.50 -17.06
CA ILE A 96 -14.25 -4.60 -17.02
C ILE A 96 -14.44 -5.06 -18.46
N VAL A 97 -13.88 -6.22 -18.79
CA VAL A 97 -13.91 -6.80 -20.14
C VAL A 97 -14.89 -7.98 -20.12
N ASP A 98 -16.03 -7.84 -20.81
CA ASP A 98 -17.11 -8.83 -20.84
C ASP A 98 -17.49 -9.32 -19.43
N GLY A 99 -17.56 -8.40 -18.47
CA GLY A 99 -17.91 -8.68 -17.08
C GLY A 99 -16.75 -9.12 -16.19
N ILE A 100 -15.53 -9.29 -16.71
CA ILE A 100 -14.34 -9.70 -15.95
C ILE A 100 -13.48 -8.48 -15.64
N GLN A 101 -13.16 -8.28 -14.34
CA GLN A 101 -12.26 -7.24 -13.90
C GLN A 101 -10.80 -7.57 -14.30
N VAL A 102 -10.12 -6.65 -14.97
CA VAL A 102 -8.72 -6.77 -15.38
C VAL A 102 -7.97 -5.46 -15.11
N HIS A 103 -6.69 -5.56 -14.74
CA HIS A 103 -5.83 -4.38 -14.65
C HIS A 103 -5.38 -3.92 -16.04
N ASP A 104 -4.86 -2.71 -16.13
CA ASP A 104 -4.29 -2.17 -17.38
C ASP A 104 -2.93 -2.84 -17.69
N PRO A 105 -2.80 -3.62 -18.77
CA PRO A 105 -1.55 -4.28 -19.13
C PRO A 105 -0.45 -3.31 -19.58
N ASN A 106 -0.81 -2.06 -19.88
CA ASN A 106 0.15 -1.02 -20.29
C ASN A 106 0.62 -0.16 -19.11
N ASN A 107 0.09 -0.42 -17.89
CA ASN A 107 0.48 0.28 -16.68
C ASN A 107 1.10 -0.69 -15.67
N THR A 108 2.36 -0.49 -15.33
CA THR A 108 3.10 -1.31 -14.37
C THR A 108 2.87 -0.90 -12.92
N TYR A 109 2.20 0.23 -12.68
CA TYR A 109 1.88 0.68 -11.33
C TYR A 109 0.62 -0.03 -10.84
N LEU A 110 0.82 -1.06 -10.02
CA LEU A 110 -0.25 -1.89 -9.47
C LEU A 110 -0.46 -1.61 -7.99
N PHE A 111 -1.73 -1.65 -7.58
CA PHE A 111 -2.13 -1.59 -6.19
C PHE A 111 -1.74 -2.90 -5.47
N PRO A 112 -0.92 -2.85 -4.41
CA PRO A 112 -0.56 -4.05 -3.65
C PRO A 112 -1.75 -4.50 -2.78
N ASN A 113 -2.42 -5.57 -3.20
CA ASN A 113 -3.55 -6.13 -2.48
C ASN A 113 -3.60 -7.66 -2.66
N GLU A 114 -4.05 -8.38 -1.64
CA GLU A 114 -4.11 -9.84 -1.66
C GLU A 114 -5.22 -10.39 -2.57
N ARG A 115 -6.34 -9.67 -2.69
CA ARG A 115 -7.57 -10.17 -3.32
C ARG A 115 -7.81 -9.65 -4.72
N PHE A 116 -7.36 -8.44 -5.03
CA PHE A 116 -7.59 -7.82 -6.33
C PHE A 116 -6.31 -7.26 -6.95
N LYS A 117 -6.33 -7.09 -8.27
CA LYS A 117 -5.27 -6.39 -9.00
C LYS A 117 -5.91 -5.20 -9.72
N ARG A 118 -5.57 -4.00 -9.28
CA ARG A 118 -5.96 -2.74 -9.91
C ARG A 118 -4.72 -1.99 -10.35
N SER A 119 -4.81 -1.28 -11.45
CA SER A 119 -3.80 -0.31 -11.82
C SER A 119 -3.97 0.96 -11.01
N VAL A 120 -2.90 1.73 -10.88
CA VAL A 120 -2.89 3.01 -10.15
C VAL A 120 -2.46 4.11 -11.11
N ILE A 121 -3.14 5.24 -11.07
CA ILE A 121 -2.76 6.46 -11.78
C ILE A 121 -2.46 7.57 -10.79
N GLU A 122 -1.39 8.33 -11.05
CA GLU A 122 -1.01 9.52 -10.30
C GLU A 122 -1.26 10.76 -11.18
N ILE A 123 -2.14 11.64 -10.72
CA ILE A 123 -2.50 12.87 -11.42
C ILE A 123 -1.82 14.03 -10.72
N PRO A 124 -0.88 14.71 -11.38
CA PRO A 124 -0.04 15.72 -10.74
C PRO A 124 -0.81 16.96 -10.34
N GLY A 125 -0.41 17.56 -9.22
CA GLY A 125 -0.89 18.86 -8.76
C GLY A 125 -0.19 20.05 -9.42
N ASP A 126 -0.76 21.20 -9.25
CA ASP A 126 -0.13 22.49 -9.52
C ASP A 126 -0.62 23.51 -8.47
N PRO A 127 0.19 23.80 -7.43
CA PRO A 127 1.54 23.27 -7.14
C PRO A 127 1.55 21.76 -6.85
N PRO A 128 2.75 21.10 -6.89
CA PRO A 128 2.90 19.68 -6.59
C PRO A 128 2.34 19.30 -5.22
N LEU A 129 1.68 18.13 -5.14
CA LEU A 129 1.15 17.58 -3.89
C LEU A 129 2.28 17.07 -2.98
N LEU A 130 2.02 16.95 -1.68
CA LEU A 130 2.96 16.32 -0.74
C LEU A 130 3.30 14.87 -1.12
N SER A 131 2.41 14.16 -1.80
CA SER A 131 2.61 12.79 -2.28
C SER A 131 3.42 12.68 -3.58
N GLU A 132 3.73 13.81 -4.24
CA GLU A 132 4.54 13.84 -5.44
C GLU A 132 6.04 13.97 -5.10
N ILE A 133 6.88 13.29 -5.89
CA ILE A 133 8.33 13.38 -5.75
C ILE A 133 8.76 14.81 -6.09
N GLN A 134 9.40 15.49 -5.13
CA GLN A 134 9.92 16.84 -5.25
C GLN A 134 11.44 16.81 -5.14
N GLU A 135 12.10 17.89 -5.50
CA GLU A 135 13.56 18.03 -5.45
C GLU A 135 14.03 18.34 -4.02
N VAL A 136 13.92 17.35 -3.14
CA VAL A 136 14.31 17.39 -1.72
C VAL A 136 15.19 16.18 -1.39
N PRO A 137 15.92 16.18 -0.27
CA PRO A 137 16.61 14.98 0.20
C PRO A 137 15.61 13.85 0.45
N HIS A 138 15.90 12.63 -0.04
CA HIS A 138 15.05 11.47 0.11
C HIS A 138 15.61 10.45 1.09
N GLY A 139 14.72 9.84 1.88
CA GLY A 139 15.02 8.70 2.72
C GLY A 139 15.08 7.39 1.94
N ASN A 140 15.23 6.27 2.64
CA ASN A 140 15.31 4.95 2.03
C ASN A 140 14.17 4.06 2.50
N VAL A 141 13.61 3.25 1.60
CA VAL A 141 12.68 2.18 1.93
C VAL A 141 13.37 0.85 1.73
N THR A 142 13.38 0.02 2.77
CA THR A 142 14.08 -1.27 2.79
C THR A 142 13.07 -2.39 3.03
N TYR A 143 13.08 -3.39 2.14
CA TYR A 143 12.36 -4.66 2.34
C TYR A 143 13.14 -5.53 3.32
N ARG A 144 12.51 -5.94 4.39
CA ARG A 144 13.09 -6.77 5.44
C ARG A 144 12.16 -7.94 5.77
N TYR A 145 12.73 -8.91 6.42
CA TYR A 145 12.00 -10.05 6.96
C TYR A 145 12.38 -10.23 8.42
N TYR A 146 11.42 -10.64 9.25
CA TYR A 146 11.64 -11.00 10.64
C TYR A 146 10.99 -12.35 10.94
N LYS A 147 11.49 -13.05 11.95
CA LYS A 147 10.82 -14.24 12.48
C LYS A 147 9.77 -13.77 13.48
N SER A 148 8.50 -13.94 13.13
CA SER A 148 7.40 -13.86 14.08
C SER A 148 7.38 -15.14 14.90
N GLN A 149 7.61 -15.04 16.18
CA GLN A 149 7.47 -16.17 17.10
C GLN A 149 6.01 -16.38 17.48
N SER A 150 5.27 -15.28 17.60
CA SER A 150 3.83 -15.28 17.89
C SER A 150 3.01 -16.04 16.84
N LEU A 151 3.41 -15.96 15.56
CA LEU A 151 2.74 -16.63 14.44
C LEU A 151 3.51 -17.84 13.89
N ASP A 152 4.74 -18.06 14.36
CA ASP A 152 5.68 -19.09 13.91
C ASP A 152 6.03 -19.05 12.41
N LEU A 153 6.10 -17.86 11.84
CA LEU A 153 6.42 -17.62 10.43
C LEU A 153 7.52 -16.58 10.24
N ILE A 154 8.14 -16.58 9.06
CA ILE A 154 8.92 -15.44 8.57
C ILE A 154 7.96 -14.49 7.88
N ARG A 155 7.95 -13.23 8.30
CA ARG A 155 7.03 -12.20 7.83
C ARG A 155 7.77 -11.03 7.21
N PRO A 156 7.21 -10.42 6.14
CA PRO A 156 7.78 -9.23 5.54
C PRO A 156 7.46 -7.98 6.39
N VAL A 157 8.34 -7.00 6.29
CA VAL A 157 8.17 -5.66 6.83
C VAL A 157 8.93 -4.67 5.96
N LEU A 158 8.29 -3.55 5.62
CA LEU A 158 8.99 -2.43 5.01
C LEU A 158 9.39 -1.43 6.08
N VAL A 159 10.60 -0.89 5.96
CA VAL A 159 11.09 0.14 6.86
C VAL A 159 11.57 1.34 6.05
N TYR A 160 10.96 2.50 6.28
CA TYR A 160 11.47 3.77 5.82
C TYR A 160 12.40 4.37 6.87
N THR A 161 13.55 4.85 6.42
CA THR A 161 14.48 5.64 7.22
C THR A 161 14.59 7.04 6.61
N PRO A 162 14.57 8.13 7.43
CA PRO A 162 14.54 9.49 6.93
C PRO A 162 15.84 9.86 6.21
N PRO A 163 15.86 10.97 5.45
CA PRO A 163 17.11 11.55 4.94
C PRO A 163 18.14 11.68 6.05
N ASP A 164 19.40 11.44 5.70
CA ASP A 164 20.55 11.50 6.63
C ASP A 164 20.64 10.39 7.69
N TYR A 165 19.72 9.42 7.68
CA TYR A 165 19.83 8.24 8.54
C TYR A 165 21.18 7.54 8.37
N GLY A 166 21.87 7.28 9.49
CA GLY A 166 23.18 6.62 9.52
C GLY A 166 24.39 7.53 9.29
N LYS A 167 24.20 8.82 8.97
CA LYS A 167 25.33 9.77 8.89
C LYS A 167 26.00 10.02 10.24
N ASN A 168 25.21 10.01 11.31
CA ASN A 168 25.70 10.09 12.68
C ASN A 168 25.22 8.86 13.46
N PRO A 169 26.10 7.95 13.88
CA PRO A 169 25.73 6.71 14.57
C PRO A 169 25.09 6.94 15.97
N GLU A 170 25.32 8.13 16.56
CA GLU A 170 24.73 8.48 17.87
C GLU A 170 23.28 8.99 17.75
N THR A 171 22.85 9.36 16.54
CA THR A 171 21.48 9.85 16.34
C THR A 171 20.48 8.72 16.47
N ARG A 172 19.46 8.94 17.31
CA ARG A 172 18.30 8.05 17.44
C ARG A 172 17.07 8.75 16.91
N TYR A 173 16.14 7.95 16.42
CA TYR A 173 14.92 8.44 15.79
C TYR A 173 13.69 7.91 16.51
N PRO A 174 12.61 8.70 16.61
CA PRO A 174 11.31 8.19 17.00
C PRO A 174 10.76 7.26 15.91
N VAL A 175 9.78 6.40 16.26
CA VAL A 175 9.26 5.37 15.36
C VAL A 175 7.76 5.47 15.25
N LEU A 176 7.27 5.52 14.01
CA LEU A 176 5.86 5.33 13.66
C LEU A 176 5.66 3.90 13.11
N TYR A 177 4.85 3.08 13.78
CA TYR A 177 4.34 1.81 13.26
C TYR A 177 3.06 2.10 12.49
N LEU A 178 3.06 1.81 11.17
CA LEU A 178 2.00 2.24 10.26
C LEU A 178 1.32 1.01 9.62
N ILE A 179 0.04 0.81 9.96
CA ILE A 179 -0.67 -0.44 9.75
C ILE A 179 -1.64 -0.29 8.57
N HIS A 180 -1.58 -1.22 7.62
CA HIS A 180 -2.44 -1.23 6.43
C HIS A 180 -3.85 -1.75 6.70
N GLY A 181 -4.76 -1.56 5.75
CA GLY A 181 -6.15 -2.02 5.82
C GLY A 181 -6.33 -3.51 5.52
N MET A 182 -7.58 -3.96 5.60
CA MET A 182 -7.94 -5.33 5.26
C MET A 182 -7.61 -5.65 3.79
N THR A 183 -6.98 -6.80 3.55
CA THR A 183 -6.50 -7.26 2.24
C THR A 183 -5.36 -6.45 1.60
N ASP A 184 -4.95 -5.37 2.20
CA ASP A 184 -3.73 -4.65 1.83
C ASP A 184 -2.48 -5.42 2.30
N THR A 185 -1.31 -4.92 1.92
CA THR A 185 -0.02 -5.51 2.28
C THR A 185 0.91 -4.47 2.91
N GLU A 186 2.06 -4.90 3.40
CA GLU A 186 3.12 -4.02 3.90
C GLU A 186 3.59 -2.98 2.89
N GLU A 187 3.36 -3.23 1.60
CA GLU A 187 3.74 -2.31 0.52
C GLU A 187 2.74 -1.17 0.30
N THR A 188 1.50 -1.28 0.80
CA THR A 188 0.43 -0.38 0.37
C THR A 188 0.66 1.06 0.85
N TRP A 189 1.13 1.25 2.09
CA TRP A 189 1.52 2.57 2.57
C TRP A 189 2.67 3.19 1.78
N PHE A 190 3.61 2.38 1.30
CA PHE A 190 4.70 2.83 0.45
C PHE A 190 4.24 3.16 -0.96
N LYS A 191 3.58 2.22 -1.64
CA LYS A 191 3.23 2.37 -3.06
C LYS A 191 2.04 3.30 -3.27
N VAL A 192 0.97 3.16 -2.50
CA VAL A 192 -0.27 3.94 -2.68
C VAL A 192 -0.36 5.08 -1.66
N GLY A 193 -0.02 4.83 -0.41
CA GLY A 193 0.03 5.84 0.64
C GLY A 193 1.15 6.87 0.45
N ARG A 194 2.19 6.55 -0.33
CA ARG A 194 3.33 7.46 -0.61
C ARG A 194 4.01 8.01 0.65
N VAL A 195 3.97 7.24 1.73
CA VAL A 195 4.41 7.70 3.04
C VAL A 195 5.85 8.24 3.05
N ASN A 196 6.76 7.59 2.33
CA ASN A 196 8.15 8.03 2.20
C ASN A 196 8.27 9.39 1.52
N VAL A 197 7.54 9.61 0.41
CA VAL A 197 7.55 10.88 -0.33
C VAL A 197 6.92 12.01 0.50
N ILE A 198 5.78 11.72 1.14
CA ILE A 198 5.11 12.69 2.02
C ILE A 198 6.05 13.11 3.15
N LEU A 199 6.70 12.16 3.81
CA LEU A 199 7.62 12.48 4.92
C LEU A 199 8.87 13.22 4.44
N ASP A 200 9.47 12.82 3.32
CA ASP A 200 10.62 13.53 2.74
C ASP A 200 10.29 15.00 2.48
N ASN A 201 9.14 15.26 1.81
CA ASN A 201 8.70 16.61 1.54
C ASN A 201 8.38 17.40 2.82
N MET A 202 7.69 16.78 3.80
CA MET A 202 7.35 17.43 5.06
C MET A 202 8.58 17.73 5.93
N ILE A 203 9.53 16.79 6.00
CA ILE A 203 10.80 17.00 6.73
C ILE A 203 11.60 18.15 6.10
N ALA A 204 11.71 18.19 4.76
CA ALA A 204 12.37 19.27 4.05
C ALA A 204 11.72 20.64 4.27
N GLN A 205 10.41 20.68 4.49
CA GLN A 205 9.64 21.88 4.81
C GLN A 205 9.64 22.22 6.31
N GLY A 206 10.24 21.40 7.17
CA GLY A 206 10.22 21.58 8.62
C GLY A 206 8.82 21.37 9.26
N LEU A 207 7.96 20.60 8.60
CA LEU A 207 6.58 20.31 9.04
C LEU A 207 6.46 18.99 9.79
N ALA A 208 7.47 18.12 9.72
CA ALA A 208 7.49 16.84 10.43
C ALA A 208 8.89 16.57 11.00
N GLU A 209 8.94 15.96 12.18
CA GLU A 209 10.18 15.46 12.75
C GLU A 209 10.71 14.27 11.93
N PRO A 210 12.04 14.17 11.70
CA PRO A 210 12.63 12.99 11.11
C PRO A 210 12.34 11.75 11.96
N MET A 211 11.69 10.74 11.36
CA MET A 211 11.28 9.52 12.04
C MET A 211 11.51 8.27 11.17
N ILE A 212 11.62 7.13 11.81
CA ILE A 212 11.57 5.83 11.14
C ILE A 212 10.13 5.38 11.05
N ILE A 213 9.72 4.83 9.90
CA ILE A 213 8.39 4.24 9.73
C ILE A 213 8.53 2.75 9.49
N VAL A 214 7.83 1.96 10.29
CA VAL A 214 7.78 0.50 10.20
C VAL A 214 6.41 0.10 9.71
N MET A 215 6.35 -0.57 8.57
CA MET A 215 5.14 -1.02 7.91
C MET A 215 5.14 -2.56 7.89
N PRO A 216 4.63 -3.23 8.94
CA PRO A 216 4.56 -4.68 8.97
C PRO A 216 3.41 -5.18 8.09
N TYR A 217 3.52 -6.42 7.60
CA TYR A 217 2.37 -7.13 7.07
C TYR A 217 1.46 -7.53 8.24
N ALA A 218 0.31 -6.87 8.34
CA ALA A 218 -0.54 -6.92 9.54
C ALA A 218 -1.65 -7.98 9.49
N ASN A 219 -1.77 -8.74 8.37
CA ASN A 219 -2.77 -9.80 8.25
C ASN A 219 -2.24 -11.13 8.83
N PRO A 220 -2.80 -11.65 9.95
CA PRO A 220 -2.39 -12.93 10.51
C PRO A 220 -3.06 -14.13 9.82
N LEU A 221 -4.11 -13.90 9.04
CA LEU A 221 -4.98 -14.96 8.51
C LEU A 221 -4.23 -16.03 7.70
N PRO A 222 -3.32 -15.73 6.77
CA PRO A 222 -2.59 -16.77 6.04
C PRO A 222 -1.84 -17.72 6.98
N ALA A 223 -1.21 -17.17 8.04
CA ALA A 223 -0.50 -17.96 9.03
C ALA A 223 -1.41 -18.92 9.79
N LEU A 224 -2.60 -18.48 10.14
CA LEU A 224 -3.57 -19.28 10.90
C LEU A 224 -4.21 -20.37 10.04
N LEU A 225 -4.51 -20.06 8.77
CA LEU A 225 -5.05 -21.03 7.82
C LEU A 225 -4.06 -22.16 7.49
N GLU A 226 -2.76 -21.88 7.42
CA GLU A 226 -1.72 -22.89 7.22
C GLU A 226 -1.66 -23.88 8.39
N LYS A 227 -2.03 -23.46 9.60
CA LYS A 227 -2.10 -24.33 10.79
C LYS A 227 -3.41 -25.11 10.91
N ASN A 228 -4.34 -24.98 9.96
CA ASN A 228 -5.70 -25.54 10.01
C ASN A 228 -6.46 -25.21 11.31
N GLU A 229 -6.20 -24.04 11.88
CA GLU A 229 -6.96 -23.54 13.02
C GLU A 229 -8.31 -23.03 12.55
N GLU A 230 -9.39 -23.37 13.26
CA GLU A 230 -10.68 -22.69 13.08
C GLU A 230 -10.49 -21.24 13.55
N VAL A 231 -10.52 -20.32 12.59
CA VAL A 231 -10.27 -18.91 12.88
C VAL A 231 -11.61 -18.19 13.04
N ASP A 232 -11.91 -17.77 14.25
CA ASP A 232 -12.99 -16.80 14.46
C ASP A 232 -12.56 -15.46 13.82
N MET A 233 -13.32 -15.03 12.81
CA MET A 233 -13.05 -13.78 12.08
C MET A 233 -13.05 -12.54 13.00
N ASN A 234 -13.71 -12.60 14.15
CA ASN A 234 -13.69 -11.54 15.15
C ASN A 234 -12.37 -11.47 15.94
N VAL A 235 -11.69 -12.60 16.10
CA VAL A 235 -10.37 -12.70 16.76
C VAL A 235 -9.22 -12.31 15.82
N LEU A 236 -9.46 -12.38 14.50
CA LEU A 236 -8.45 -12.15 13.46
C LEU A 236 -7.74 -10.81 13.54
N SER A 237 -8.35 -9.83 14.14
CA SER A 237 -7.91 -8.47 13.88
C SER A 237 -7.06 -7.87 14.97
N THR A 238 -7.08 -8.37 16.21
CA THR A 238 -6.49 -7.64 17.32
C THR A 238 -5.41 -8.40 18.09
N ASP A 239 -5.72 -9.59 18.58
CA ASP A 239 -4.82 -10.26 19.52
C ASP A 239 -3.56 -10.80 18.85
N TYR A 240 -3.71 -11.56 17.76
CA TYR A 240 -2.55 -12.11 17.01
C TYR A 240 -1.65 -11.03 16.45
N PHE A 241 -2.24 -9.96 15.92
CA PHE A 241 -1.46 -8.81 15.43
C PHE A 241 -0.79 -8.06 16.57
N THR A 242 -1.49 -7.85 17.69
CA THR A 242 -0.93 -7.18 18.85
C THR A 242 0.24 -7.96 19.42
N ASP A 243 0.12 -9.29 19.54
CA ASP A 243 1.20 -10.15 20.01
C ASP A 243 2.42 -10.11 19.08
N ASP A 244 2.22 -10.22 17.77
CA ASP A 244 3.28 -10.09 16.76
C ASP A 244 3.95 -8.71 16.82
N LEU A 245 3.15 -7.63 16.90
CA LEU A 245 3.69 -6.29 17.01
C LEU A 245 4.56 -6.10 18.24
N ILE A 246 4.05 -6.48 19.41
CA ILE A 246 4.72 -6.22 20.70
C ILE A 246 5.93 -7.14 20.91
N ASN A 247 5.79 -8.42 20.57
CA ASN A 247 6.79 -9.43 20.92
C ASN A 247 7.82 -9.65 19.81
N ASP A 248 7.50 -9.30 18.55
CA ASP A 248 8.36 -9.61 17.40
C ASP A 248 8.76 -8.34 16.63
N VAL A 249 7.82 -7.49 16.18
CA VAL A 249 8.12 -6.32 15.35
C VAL A 249 8.84 -5.20 16.12
N LEU A 250 8.42 -4.90 17.35
CA LEU A 250 9.09 -3.91 18.19
C LEU A 250 10.55 -4.32 18.47
N PRO A 251 10.83 -5.52 19.00
CA PRO A 251 12.21 -5.98 19.21
C PRO A 251 13.03 -6.05 17.93
N PHE A 252 12.44 -6.47 16.80
CA PHE A 252 13.11 -6.44 15.50
C PHE A 252 13.56 -5.02 15.14
N THR A 253 12.69 -4.03 15.33
CA THR A 253 12.99 -2.62 15.03
C THR A 253 14.12 -2.10 15.92
N GLU A 254 14.02 -2.31 17.23
CA GLU A 254 15.00 -1.84 18.24
C GLU A 254 16.37 -2.48 18.05
N ASN A 255 16.44 -3.74 17.59
CA ASN A 255 17.70 -4.45 17.36
C ASN A 255 18.39 -4.11 16.03
N ASN A 256 17.65 -3.55 15.06
CA ASN A 256 18.19 -3.33 13.70
C ASN A 256 18.31 -1.86 13.32
N TYR A 257 17.72 -0.93 14.08
CA TYR A 257 17.69 0.50 13.76
C TYR A 257 18.03 1.36 14.96
N SER A 258 18.63 2.53 14.72
CA SER A 258 18.95 3.51 15.76
C SER A 258 17.70 4.27 16.20
N VAL A 259 16.96 3.72 17.15
CA VAL A 259 15.67 4.24 17.60
C VAL A 259 15.65 4.52 19.10
N TYR A 260 14.76 5.43 19.52
CA TYR A 260 14.36 5.54 20.90
C TYR A 260 13.42 4.37 21.26
N THR A 261 13.49 3.89 22.51
CA THR A 261 12.74 2.71 22.96
C THR A 261 11.63 3.02 23.96
N ASP A 262 11.47 4.28 24.35
CA ASP A 262 10.41 4.72 25.25
C ASP A 262 9.10 5.03 24.54
N ALA A 263 7.99 4.98 25.25
CA ALA A 263 6.66 5.23 24.71
C ALA A 263 6.49 6.63 24.11
N GLY A 264 7.19 7.63 24.68
CA GLY A 264 7.12 9.01 24.24
C GLY A 264 7.65 9.24 22.83
N ASN A 265 8.48 8.33 22.35
CA ASN A 265 9.09 8.33 21.02
C ASN A 265 8.54 7.19 20.12
N ARG A 266 7.39 6.62 20.47
CA ARG A 266 6.78 5.55 19.71
C ARG A 266 5.31 5.84 19.41
N ALA A 267 4.98 5.88 18.12
CA ALA A 267 3.62 6.07 17.61
C ALA A 267 3.13 4.81 16.90
N ILE A 268 1.81 4.61 16.91
CA ILE A 268 1.13 3.63 16.08
C ILE A 268 0.00 4.33 15.33
N ALA A 269 -0.11 4.08 14.02
CA ALA A 269 -1.22 4.56 13.21
C ALA A 269 -1.68 3.48 12.23
N GLY A 270 -2.93 3.54 11.78
CA GLY A 270 -3.43 2.56 10.81
C GLY A 270 -4.77 2.92 10.22
N PHE A 271 -5.05 2.30 9.06
CA PHE A 271 -6.24 2.54 8.26
C PHE A 271 -7.20 1.35 8.33
N SER A 272 -8.52 1.63 8.47
CA SER A 272 -9.57 0.61 8.37
C SER A 272 -9.37 -0.50 9.44
N LEU A 273 -9.16 -1.75 9.03
CA LEU A 273 -8.77 -2.84 9.93
C LEU A 273 -7.48 -2.51 10.68
N GLY A 274 -6.49 -1.90 10.02
CA GLY A 274 -5.27 -1.40 10.68
C GLY A 274 -5.56 -0.31 11.71
N GLY A 275 -6.60 0.50 11.50
CA GLY A 275 -7.11 1.46 12.49
C GLY A 275 -7.68 0.78 13.74
N ARG A 276 -8.45 -0.31 13.56
CA ARG A 276 -8.93 -1.17 14.66
C ARG A 276 -7.75 -1.78 15.42
N GLN A 277 -6.79 -2.36 14.70
CA GLN A 277 -5.57 -2.95 15.28
C GLN A 277 -4.74 -1.90 16.05
N THR A 278 -4.66 -0.68 15.50
CA THR A 278 -4.01 0.47 16.13
C THR A 278 -4.65 0.83 17.47
N LEU A 279 -5.97 0.89 17.52
CA LEU A 279 -6.68 1.18 18.77
C LEU A 279 -6.48 0.05 19.80
N ALA A 280 -6.59 -1.20 19.38
CA ALA A 280 -6.40 -2.35 20.26
C ALA A 280 -4.98 -2.43 20.82
N ALA A 281 -3.96 -2.40 19.95
CA ALA A 281 -2.57 -2.49 20.35
C ALA A 281 -2.10 -1.25 21.13
N GLY A 282 -2.42 -0.05 20.64
CA GLY A 282 -1.98 1.21 21.23
C GLY A 282 -2.62 1.51 22.58
N LEU A 283 -3.95 1.38 22.65
CA LEU A 283 -4.67 1.65 23.89
C LEU A 283 -4.54 0.50 24.91
N GLY A 284 -4.33 -0.73 24.44
CA GLY A 284 -4.02 -1.88 25.30
C GLY A 284 -2.61 -1.82 25.89
N ASN A 285 -1.67 -1.08 25.26
CA ASN A 285 -0.29 -0.98 25.67
C ASN A 285 0.22 0.48 25.74
N PRO A 286 -0.40 1.33 26.58
CA PRO A 286 -0.05 2.76 26.64
C PRO A 286 1.35 3.00 27.25
N ASP A 287 1.99 2.00 27.83
CA ASP A 287 3.39 2.02 28.25
C ASP A 287 4.37 1.76 27.09
N LYS A 288 3.84 1.35 25.93
CA LYS A 288 4.62 1.14 24.70
C LYS A 288 4.38 2.27 23.68
N PHE A 289 3.17 2.83 23.62
CA PHE A 289 2.76 3.84 22.64
C PHE A 289 2.14 5.04 23.34
N ALA A 290 2.76 6.22 23.21
CA ALA A 290 2.16 7.45 23.68
C ALA A 290 1.33 8.19 22.61
N TRP A 291 1.44 7.78 21.35
CA TRP A 291 0.76 8.38 20.20
C TRP A 291 -0.01 7.28 19.46
N VAL A 292 -1.33 7.39 19.42
CA VAL A 292 -2.24 6.41 18.85
C VAL A 292 -3.16 7.11 17.86
N CYS A 293 -3.07 6.78 16.56
CA CYS A 293 -3.76 7.49 15.49
C CYS A 293 -4.54 6.52 14.60
N ALA A 294 -5.86 6.51 14.70
CA ALA A 294 -6.72 5.63 13.93
C ALA A 294 -7.38 6.37 12.75
N PHE A 295 -7.22 5.84 11.56
CA PHE A 295 -7.77 6.39 10.30
C PHE A 295 -8.92 5.52 9.84
N SER A 296 -10.13 6.06 9.78
CA SER A 296 -11.35 5.32 9.43
C SER A 296 -11.38 3.93 10.07
N PRO A 297 -11.25 3.83 11.41
CA PRO A 297 -11.06 2.54 12.07
C PRO A 297 -12.27 1.61 11.87
N ALA A 298 -12.03 0.35 11.56
CA ALA A 298 -13.08 -0.67 11.41
C ALA A 298 -13.64 -1.08 12.78
N ILE A 299 -14.30 -0.17 13.45
CA ILE A 299 -15.04 -0.36 14.69
C ILE A 299 -16.54 -0.35 14.41
N PHE A 300 -17.32 -1.06 15.21
CA PHE A 300 -18.76 -1.16 15.04
C PHE A 300 -19.46 -0.79 16.32
N SER A 301 -20.58 -0.06 16.22
CA SER A 301 -21.33 0.50 17.35
C SER A 301 -21.69 -0.53 18.44
N ASN A 302 -22.04 -1.75 18.04
CA ASN A 302 -22.39 -2.83 18.96
C ASN A 302 -21.19 -3.42 19.73
N GLU A 303 -19.96 -3.06 19.36
CA GLU A 303 -18.74 -3.60 19.98
C GLU A 303 -18.05 -2.59 20.91
N LEU A 304 -18.41 -1.30 20.84
CA LEU A 304 -17.69 -0.21 21.50
C LEU A 304 -17.56 -0.39 23.02
N GLU A 305 -18.65 -0.76 23.70
CA GLU A 305 -18.61 -0.93 25.16
C GLU A 305 -17.81 -2.17 25.59
N ASN A 306 -17.84 -3.25 24.81
CA ASN A 306 -17.20 -4.51 25.16
C ASN A 306 -15.71 -4.53 24.82
N ASN A 307 -15.34 -4.13 23.62
CA ASN A 307 -13.95 -4.21 23.15
C ASN A 307 -13.02 -3.20 23.84
N PHE A 308 -13.58 -2.07 24.29
CA PHE A 308 -12.82 -1.01 24.96
C PHE A 308 -13.14 -0.86 26.46
N LYS A 309 -13.86 -1.82 27.07
CA LYS A 309 -14.27 -1.77 28.48
C LYS A 309 -13.12 -1.50 29.44
N ASN A 310 -11.95 -2.11 29.21
CA ASN A 310 -10.78 -1.92 30.06
C ASN A 310 -10.22 -0.49 29.96
N LEU A 311 -10.38 0.20 28.82
CA LEU A 311 -9.93 1.57 28.62
C LEU A 311 -10.73 2.54 29.50
N TYR A 312 -12.03 2.28 29.65
CA TYR A 312 -12.94 3.14 30.41
C TYR A 312 -12.79 2.96 31.90
N ALA A 313 -12.09 1.92 32.35
CA ALA A 313 -11.90 1.62 33.76
C ALA A 313 -10.97 2.62 34.47
N SER A 314 -10.05 3.26 33.76
CA SER A 314 -9.06 4.19 34.32
C SER A 314 -8.71 5.34 33.37
N PRO A 315 -9.63 6.24 33.01
CA PRO A 315 -9.39 7.32 32.05
C PRO A 315 -8.22 8.23 32.46
N ALA A 316 -8.09 8.53 33.75
CA ALA A 316 -7.00 9.37 34.27
C ALA A 316 -5.62 8.73 34.02
N SER A 317 -5.49 7.42 34.21
CA SER A 317 -4.26 6.68 33.93
C SER A 317 -3.93 6.71 32.45
N LEU A 318 -4.90 6.45 31.57
CA LEU A 318 -4.72 6.51 30.13
C LEU A 318 -4.30 7.92 29.68
N ASN A 319 -5.01 8.94 30.15
CA ASN A 319 -4.73 10.35 29.85
C ASN A 319 -3.34 10.80 30.32
N SER A 320 -2.78 10.18 31.36
CA SER A 320 -1.44 10.50 31.84
C SER A 320 -0.33 9.91 30.98
N LYS A 321 -0.61 8.83 30.25
CA LYS A 321 0.36 8.09 29.41
C LYS A 321 0.31 8.53 27.94
N LEU A 322 -0.89 8.82 27.42
CA LEU A 322 -1.05 9.22 26.03
C LEU A 322 -0.74 10.71 25.82
N LYS A 323 0.13 10.99 24.87
CA LYS A 323 0.37 12.33 24.32
C LYS A 323 -0.69 12.70 23.29
N LEU A 324 -1.12 11.72 22.48
CA LEU A 324 -2.17 11.89 21.48
C LEU A 324 -2.98 10.60 21.30
N LEU A 325 -4.29 10.71 21.38
CA LEU A 325 -5.24 9.80 20.78
C LEU A 325 -5.95 10.54 19.64
N TRP A 326 -5.79 10.08 18.41
CA TRP A 326 -6.35 10.69 17.22
C TRP A 326 -7.29 9.73 16.50
N VAL A 327 -8.48 10.23 16.11
CA VAL A 327 -9.44 9.49 15.31
C VAL A 327 -9.85 10.36 14.13
N SER A 328 -9.70 9.83 12.91
CA SER A 328 -10.13 10.50 11.68
C SER A 328 -11.01 9.60 10.84
N CYS A 329 -11.96 10.19 10.12
CA CYS A 329 -12.83 9.50 9.18
C CYS A 329 -13.38 10.48 8.15
N GLY A 330 -13.63 10.01 6.92
CA GLY A 330 -14.34 10.77 5.90
C GLY A 330 -15.85 10.78 6.19
N LYS A 331 -16.54 11.86 5.87
CA LYS A 331 -18.00 11.97 6.10
C LYS A 331 -18.82 11.05 5.20
N ASP A 332 -18.26 10.67 4.03
CA ASP A 332 -18.87 9.73 3.09
C ASP A 332 -18.38 8.29 3.30
N ASP A 333 -17.60 8.05 4.37
CA ASP A 333 -17.09 6.72 4.73
C ASP A 333 -18.18 5.93 5.47
N GLY A 334 -18.36 4.67 5.10
CA GLY A 334 -19.33 3.78 5.79
C GLY A 334 -19.01 3.53 7.28
N LEU A 335 -17.82 3.94 7.75
CA LEU A 335 -17.39 3.85 9.15
C LEU A 335 -17.53 5.18 9.90
N TYR A 336 -18.10 6.21 9.25
CA TYR A 336 -18.19 7.53 9.83
C TYR A 336 -19.04 7.57 11.12
N ASP A 337 -20.26 7.04 11.05
CA ASP A 337 -21.18 7.06 12.20
C ASP A 337 -20.58 6.32 13.41
N ALA A 338 -19.98 5.15 13.20
CA ALA A 338 -19.31 4.41 14.26
C ALA A 338 -18.09 5.16 14.83
N SER A 339 -17.37 5.92 13.99
CA SER A 339 -16.27 6.76 14.43
C SER A 339 -16.76 7.95 15.29
N VAL A 340 -17.89 8.53 14.93
CA VAL A 340 -18.55 9.60 15.73
C VAL A 340 -19.04 9.04 17.07
N GLU A 341 -19.70 7.89 17.08
CA GLU A 341 -20.13 7.23 18.33
C GLU A 341 -18.94 6.91 19.24
N PHE A 342 -17.85 6.36 18.67
CA PHE A 342 -16.64 6.06 19.45
C PHE A 342 -16.04 7.31 20.08
N THR A 343 -15.89 8.39 19.34
CA THR A 343 -15.34 9.64 19.88
C THR A 343 -16.26 10.29 20.90
N SER A 344 -17.58 10.20 20.73
CA SER A 344 -18.57 10.65 21.73
C SER A 344 -18.45 9.84 23.02
N LEU A 345 -18.24 8.52 22.92
CA LEU A 345 -18.02 7.67 24.08
C LEU A 345 -16.70 7.99 24.80
N LEU A 346 -15.63 8.28 24.06
CA LEU A 346 -14.36 8.73 24.64
C LEU A 346 -14.55 10.04 25.43
N GLU A 347 -15.34 10.98 24.90
CA GLU A 347 -15.65 12.23 25.57
C GLU A 347 -16.48 11.99 26.85
N GLU A 348 -17.54 11.16 26.78
CA GLU A 348 -18.36 10.76 27.95
C GLU A 348 -17.51 10.14 29.07
N LYS A 349 -16.55 9.31 28.71
CA LYS A 349 -15.64 8.63 29.66
C LYS A 349 -14.48 9.53 30.11
N GLY A 350 -14.38 10.76 29.63
CA GLY A 350 -13.30 11.70 29.98
C GLY A 350 -11.94 11.33 29.45
N ILE A 351 -11.87 10.61 28.31
CA ILE A 351 -10.62 10.25 27.64
C ILE A 351 -10.27 11.37 26.65
N ARG A 352 -9.09 11.97 26.83
CA ARG A 352 -8.60 13.04 25.95
C ARG A 352 -8.28 12.47 24.58
N HIS A 353 -8.84 13.07 23.54
CA HIS A 353 -8.62 12.70 22.16
C HIS A 353 -8.75 13.92 21.24
N ARG A 354 -8.34 13.75 19.98
CA ARG A 354 -8.58 14.69 18.88
C ARG A 354 -9.30 13.97 17.76
N THR A 355 -10.24 14.65 17.13
CA THR A 355 -10.96 14.16 15.95
C THR A 355 -10.59 14.98 14.73
N PHE A 356 -10.56 14.34 13.57
CA PHE A 356 -10.42 14.99 12.28
C PHE A 356 -11.37 14.34 11.27
N PHE A 357 -12.57 14.88 11.18
CA PHE A 357 -13.57 14.42 10.21
C PHE A 357 -13.49 15.28 8.95
N SER A 358 -13.08 14.66 7.83
CA SER A 358 -12.90 15.32 6.54
C SER A 358 -14.05 15.02 5.59
N GLU A 359 -14.09 15.69 4.47
CA GLU A 359 -14.89 15.25 3.32
C GLU A 359 -14.30 13.95 2.72
N GLY A 360 -15.05 13.28 1.85
CA GLY A 360 -14.64 12.06 1.16
C GLY A 360 -14.91 10.77 1.95
N GLY A 361 -14.61 9.64 1.32
CA GLY A 361 -14.97 8.30 1.78
C GLY A 361 -13.79 7.48 2.29
N HIS A 362 -13.96 6.15 2.22
CA HIS A 362 -12.97 5.15 2.65
C HIS A 362 -11.85 4.98 1.61
N THR A 363 -11.01 6.02 1.45
CA THR A 363 -10.07 6.13 0.33
C THR A 363 -8.62 6.35 0.78
N TRP A 364 -7.67 6.02 -0.08
CA TRP A 364 -6.25 6.31 0.14
C TRP A 364 -5.93 7.80 0.03
N MET A 365 -6.76 8.60 -0.65
CA MET A 365 -6.68 10.05 -0.63
C MET A 365 -6.84 10.58 0.80
N ASN A 366 -7.89 10.13 1.51
CA ASN A 366 -8.11 10.46 2.91
C ASN A 366 -6.96 9.98 3.80
N CYS A 367 -6.40 8.79 3.55
CA CYS A 367 -5.26 8.26 4.31
C CYS A 367 -4.02 9.14 4.18
N ARG A 368 -3.69 9.63 2.97
CA ARG A 368 -2.58 10.57 2.75
C ARG A 368 -2.80 11.89 3.48
N LEU A 369 -4.02 12.41 3.47
CA LEU A 369 -4.40 13.59 4.24
C LEU A 369 -4.19 13.36 5.74
N TYR A 370 -4.72 12.26 6.30
CA TYR A 370 -4.59 11.96 7.73
C TYR A 370 -3.14 11.75 8.17
N LEU A 371 -2.35 11.06 7.33
CA LEU A 371 -0.92 10.89 7.57
C LEU A 371 -0.21 12.25 7.66
N SER A 372 -0.47 13.16 6.71
CA SER A 372 0.15 14.49 6.71
C SER A 372 -0.27 15.33 7.90
N GLU A 373 -1.51 15.19 8.38
CA GLU A 373 -1.97 15.91 9.57
C GLU A 373 -1.34 15.37 10.85
N ILE A 374 -1.27 14.05 11.05
CA ILE A 374 -0.62 13.50 12.25
C ILE A 374 0.90 13.72 12.24
N ALA A 375 1.55 13.70 11.08
CA ALA A 375 2.99 13.92 10.97
C ALA A 375 3.44 15.31 11.48
N LYS A 376 2.54 16.30 11.46
CA LYS A 376 2.75 17.63 12.07
C LYS A 376 2.67 17.62 13.58
N LEU A 377 2.12 16.58 14.20
CA LEU A 377 1.77 16.55 15.61
C LEU A 377 2.60 15.57 16.43
N ILE A 378 2.90 14.40 15.85
CA ILE A 378 3.63 13.35 16.57
C ILE A 378 5.10 13.71 16.72
N PHE A 379 5.65 13.42 17.90
CA PHE A 379 7.05 13.63 18.30
C PHE A 379 7.49 15.10 18.45
N ASN A 380 6.58 16.06 18.29
CA ASN A 380 6.77 17.49 18.56
C ASN A 380 6.50 17.84 20.02
#